data_db976411086054140cd508de9502f4d0
#
_entry.id   db976411086054140cd508de9502f4d0
#
_cell.length_a   1.000
_cell.length_b   1.000
_cell.length_c   1.000
_cell.angle_alpha   90.00
_cell.angle_beta   90.00
_cell.angle_gamma   90.00
#
_symmetry.space_group_name_H-M   'P 1'
#
loop_
_entity.id
_entity.type
_entity.pdbx_description
1 polymer ?
#
loop_
_entity_poly.entity_id
_entity_poly.type
_entity_poly.pdbx_seq_one_letter_code
_entity_poly.pdbx_strand_id
1 'polypeptide(L)'
;MIDDQIKELGFNVSDIEYVILSHLDGDHAGGLQLLKEAKAMIVSNEEYQKANQKHSLRYNTALWQGTSLRPFHFKATHIGPQNKSFDLFNDGAITLVHTPGHSVGLTSFIIKSLRNDDYILLASDVGYYPGNWRELRLPGILSSKKQEKGSLQWVQNIEKDRHCLGVFANHDPSVTIDELSI
;
A
#
# COMPACT_ATOMS: atom_id res chain seq x y z
N MET A 1 -1.17 -14.64 14.38
CA MET A 1 -1.11 -13.17 14.16
C MET A 1 0.00 -12.88 13.14
N ILE A 2 0.27 -11.63 12.75
CA ILE A 2 1.29 -11.32 11.71
C ILE A 2 2.68 -11.78 12.13
N ASP A 3 3.04 -11.61 13.39
CA ASP A 3 4.30 -12.07 13.96
C ASP A 3 4.45 -13.60 13.95
N ASP A 4 3.35 -14.36 14.11
CA ASP A 4 3.36 -15.81 13.98
C ASP A 4 3.60 -16.24 12.53
N GLN A 5 2.95 -15.55 11.57
CA GLN A 5 3.14 -15.80 10.13
C GLN A 5 4.58 -15.54 9.70
N ILE A 6 5.20 -14.46 10.20
CA ILE A 6 6.62 -14.18 9.95
C ILE A 6 7.51 -15.30 10.47
N LYS A 7 7.22 -15.84 11.67
CA LYS A 7 7.95 -16.97 12.25
C LYS A 7 7.75 -18.27 11.46
N GLU A 8 6.54 -18.52 10.96
CA GLU A 8 6.24 -19.68 10.10
C GLU A 8 7.05 -19.64 8.79
N LEU A 9 7.36 -18.44 8.29
CA LEU A 9 8.26 -18.23 7.16
C LEU A 9 9.75 -18.33 7.51
N GLY A 10 10.09 -18.58 8.79
CA GLY A 10 11.46 -18.75 9.25
C GLY A 10 12.19 -17.45 9.61
N PHE A 11 11.48 -16.33 9.76
CA PHE A 11 12.05 -15.03 10.12
C PHE A 11 11.61 -14.59 11.52
N ASN A 12 12.38 -13.70 12.13
CA ASN A 12 11.99 -12.95 13.32
C ASN A 12 11.54 -11.53 12.90
N VAL A 13 10.75 -10.86 13.73
CA VAL A 13 10.35 -9.47 13.48
C VAL A 13 11.57 -8.55 13.35
N SER A 14 12.64 -8.81 14.12
CA SER A 14 13.91 -8.06 14.07
C SER A 14 14.67 -8.21 12.74
N ASP A 15 14.36 -9.24 11.94
CA ASP A 15 14.97 -9.46 10.62
C ASP A 15 14.29 -8.58 9.55
N ILE A 16 13.11 -8.03 9.84
CA ILE A 16 12.34 -7.19 8.92
C ILE A 16 12.99 -5.80 8.82
N GLU A 17 13.46 -5.48 7.61
CA GLU A 17 14.06 -4.17 7.32
C GLU A 17 13.01 -3.06 7.29
N TYR A 18 11.89 -3.29 6.59
CA TYR A 18 10.84 -2.31 6.39
C TYR A 18 9.45 -2.89 6.63
N VAL A 19 8.65 -2.22 7.42
CA VAL A 19 7.19 -2.34 7.46
C VAL A 19 6.62 -1.11 6.77
N ILE A 20 5.95 -1.31 5.64
CA ILE A 20 5.44 -0.22 4.82
C ILE A 20 3.92 -0.26 4.84
N LEU A 21 3.29 0.79 5.38
CA LEU A 21 1.85 0.90 5.47
C LEU A 21 1.29 1.56 4.22
N SER A 22 0.30 0.92 3.61
CA SER A 22 -0.49 1.53 2.53
C SER A 22 -1.30 2.72 3.05
N HIS A 23 -1.91 2.54 4.22
CA HIS A 23 -2.67 3.55 4.96
C HIS A 23 -2.86 3.11 6.43
N LEU A 24 -3.60 3.89 7.23
CA LEU A 24 -3.70 3.72 8.68
C LEU A 24 -5.10 3.34 9.18
N ASP A 25 -5.95 2.74 8.34
CA ASP A 25 -7.18 2.13 8.81
C ASP A 25 -6.90 0.95 9.75
N GLY A 26 -7.86 0.62 10.60
CA GLY A 26 -7.65 -0.32 11.70
C GLY A 26 -7.23 -1.73 11.26
N ASP A 27 -7.73 -2.20 10.14
CA ASP A 27 -7.42 -3.51 9.55
C ASP A 27 -6.02 -3.56 8.91
N HIS A 28 -5.43 -2.40 8.56
CA HIS A 28 -4.06 -2.30 8.05
C HIS A 28 -3.04 -1.95 9.15
N ALA A 29 -3.43 -1.14 10.13
CA ALA A 29 -2.53 -0.71 11.21
C ALA A 29 -2.57 -1.62 12.44
N GLY A 30 -3.53 -2.54 12.54
CA GLY A 30 -3.79 -3.34 13.75
C GLY A 30 -2.62 -4.23 14.19
N GLY A 31 -1.76 -4.63 13.26
CA GLY A 31 -0.59 -5.47 13.54
C GLY A 31 0.67 -4.70 13.97
N LEU A 32 0.70 -3.36 13.92
CA LEU A 32 1.93 -2.58 14.13
C LEU A 32 2.58 -2.78 15.48
N GLN A 33 1.79 -2.98 16.53
CA GLN A 33 2.31 -3.23 17.88
C GLN A 33 3.09 -4.54 17.97
N LEU A 34 2.78 -5.53 17.13
CA LEU A 34 3.48 -6.82 17.07
C LEU A 34 4.79 -6.74 16.26
N LEU A 35 4.96 -5.68 15.50
CA LEU A 35 6.09 -5.48 14.59
C LEU A 35 7.11 -4.44 15.11
N LYS A 36 7.07 -4.08 16.39
CA LYS A 36 7.92 -3.01 16.98
C LYS A 36 9.42 -3.22 16.82
N GLU A 37 9.86 -4.46 16.70
CA GLU A 37 11.27 -4.81 16.54
C GLU A 37 11.77 -4.69 15.10
N ALA A 38 10.89 -4.42 14.13
CA ALA A 38 11.29 -4.14 12.76
C ALA A 38 12.16 -2.87 12.70
N LYS A 39 13.15 -2.85 11.80
CA LYS A 39 14.15 -1.77 11.75
C LYS A 39 13.56 -0.43 11.34
N ALA A 40 12.57 -0.43 10.44
CA ALA A 40 11.87 0.78 10.04
C ALA A 40 10.38 0.52 9.80
N MET A 41 9.55 1.47 10.20
CA MET A 41 8.12 1.51 9.87
C MET A 41 7.83 2.81 9.16
N ILE A 42 7.21 2.74 7.97
CA ILE A 42 6.95 3.93 7.16
C ILE A 42 5.53 3.97 6.61
N VAL A 43 5.02 5.18 6.46
CA VAL A 43 3.71 5.50 5.87
C VAL A 43 3.82 6.82 5.12
N SER A 44 2.95 7.10 4.15
CA SER A 44 2.97 8.40 3.48
C SER A 44 2.71 9.56 4.45
N ASN A 45 3.38 10.69 4.22
CA ASN A 45 3.19 11.88 5.06
C ASN A 45 1.74 12.39 5.02
N GLU A 46 1.09 12.31 3.87
CA GLU A 46 -0.31 12.68 3.70
C GLU A 46 -1.23 11.86 4.62
N GLU A 47 -0.99 10.56 4.70
CA GLU A 47 -1.74 9.68 5.59
C GLU A 47 -1.42 9.94 7.05
N TYR A 48 -0.13 10.03 7.37
CA TYR A 48 0.33 10.27 8.73
C TYR A 48 -0.24 11.56 9.33
N GLN A 49 -0.20 12.66 8.57
CA GLN A 49 -0.74 13.94 9.00
C GLN A 49 -2.26 13.88 9.19
N LYS A 50 -2.97 13.20 8.27
CA LYS A 50 -4.42 13.05 8.37
C LYS A 50 -4.84 12.19 9.55
N ALA A 51 -4.18 11.07 9.75
CA ALA A 51 -4.49 10.11 10.81
C ALA A 51 -4.23 10.66 12.22
N ASN A 52 -3.25 11.56 12.35
CA ASN A 52 -2.93 12.20 13.64
C ASN A 52 -3.71 13.51 13.90
N GLN A 53 -4.67 13.89 13.06
CA GLN A 53 -5.56 15.02 13.35
C GLN A 53 -6.43 14.71 14.57
N LYS A 54 -6.60 15.71 15.45
CA LYS A 54 -7.49 15.60 16.61
C LYS A 54 -8.91 15.25 16.19
N HIS A 55 -9.54 14.35 16.94
CA HIS A 55 -10.94 13.94 16.74
C HIS A 55 -11.23 13.21 15.41
N SER A 56 -10.27 12.51 14.84
CA SER A 56 -10.54 11.62 13.73
C SER A 56 -11.42 10.45 14.20
N LEU A 57 -12.57 10.24 13.55
CA LEU A 57 -13.42 9.07 13.79
C LEU A 57 -12.97 7.83 13.01
N ARG A 58 -12.14 8.02 11.99
CA ARG A 58 -11.64 6.95 11.13
C ARG A 58 -10.44 6.24 11.73
N TYR A 59 -9.53 7.00 12.35
CA TYR A 59 -8.22 6.51 12.74
C TYR A 59 -8.10 6.33 14.25
N ASN A 60 -7.56 5.18 14.66
CA ASN A 60 -7.25 4.88 16.05
C ASN A 60 -5.73 4.99 16.28
N THR A 61 -5.27 6.13 16.77
CA THR A 61 -3.84 6.41 16.98
C THR A 61 -3.16 5.47 17.99
N ALA A 62 -3.92 4.80 18.85
CA ALA A 62 -3.37 3.82 19.78
C ALA A 62 -2.68 2.63 19.06
N LEU A 63 -3.06 2.35 17.80
CA LEU A 63 -2.49 1.24 17.01
C LEU A 63 -1.01 1.47 16.66
N TRP A 64 -0.56 2.73 16.55
CA TRP A 64 0.85 3.05 16.25
C TRP A 64 1.53 3.91 17.31
N GLN A 65 0.83 4.26 18.38
CA GLN A 65 1.42 5.01 19.48
C GLN A 65 2.57 4.23 20.12
N GLY A 66 3.73 4.88 20.25
CA GLY A 66 4.93 4.26 20.82
C GLY A 66 5.67 3.31 19.86
N THR A 67 5.27 3.23 18.59
CA THR A 67 6.05 2.58 17.53
C THR A 67 7.02 3.59 16.89
N SER A 68 7.96 3.09 16.07
CA SER A 68 8.91 3.91 15.30
C SER A 68 8.34 4.39 13.95
N LEU A 69 7.01 4.44 13.80
CA LEU A 69 6.34 4.83 12.55
C LEU A 69 6.77 6.25 12.13
N ARG A 70 7.31 6.36 10.90
CA ARG A 70 7.82 7.61 10.32
C ARG A 70 7.16 7.91 8.98
N PRO A 71 6.87 9.19 8.69
CA PRO A 71 6.37 9.56 7.38
C PRO A 71 7.48 9.57 6.32
N PHE A 72 7.17 9.07 5.11
CA PHE A 72 7.92 9.35 3.91
C PHE A 72 7.18 10.38 3.04
N HIS A 73 7.86 11.00 2.09
CA HIS A 73 7.30 12.03 1.23
C HIS A 73 7.31 11.58 -0.23
N PHE A 74 6.15 11.62 -0.87
CA PHE A 74 6.08 11.46 -2.33
C PHE A 74 6.81 12.61 -3.04
N LYS A 75 7.48 12.28 -4.13
CA LYS A 75 8.09 13.24 -5.05
C LYS A 75 7.25 13.38 -6.30
N ALA A 76 7.34 14.50 -7.00
CA ALA A 76 6.77 14.66 -8.33
C ALA A 76 7.50 13.71 -9.30
N THR A 77 6.72 12.84 -9.96
CA THR A 77 7.19 11.87 -10.95
C THR A 77 6.14 11.76 -12.06
N HIS A 78 6.34 10.89 -13.03
CA HIS A 78 5.30 10.57 -14.03
C HIS A 78 4.52 9.30 -13.68
N ILE A 79 4.65 8.78 -12.45
CA ILE A 79 4.06 7.54 -11.99
C ILE A 79 2.83 7.83 -11.12
N GLY A 80 1.75 7.05 -11.36
CA GLY A 80 0.53 7.12 -10.56
C GLY A 80 -0.49 8.16 -11.02
N PRO A 81 -1.71 8.10 -10.47
CA PRO A 81 -2.84 8.97 -10.86
C PRO A 81 -2.62 10.43 -10.47
N GLN A 82 -1.68 10.71 -9.58
CA GLN A 82 -1.33 12.05 -9.11
C GLN A 82 0.06 12.50 -9.60
N ASN A 83 0.73 11.71 -10.45
CA ASN A 83 2.12 11.92 -10.87
C ASN A 83 3.06 12.08 -9.66
N LYS A 84 2.83 11.28 -8.62
CA LYS A 84 3.58 11.29 -7.37
C LYS A 84 3.92 9.87 -6.93
N SER A 85 5.18 9.63 -6.65
CA SER A 85 5.66 8.36 -6.13
C SER A 85 6.91 8.54 -5.26
N PHE A 86 7.32 7.45 -4.61
CA PHE A 86 8.56 7.37 -3.85
C PHE A 86 9.22 6.04 -4.17
N ASP A 87 10.42 6.08 -4.73
CA ASP A 87 11.27 4.92 -4.96
C ASP A 87 11.99 4.59 -3.66
N LEU A 88 11.72 3.43 -3.07
CA LEU A 88 12.18 3.07 -1.74
C LEU A 88 13.70 2.97 -1.65
N PHE A 89 14.33 2.37 -2.67
CA PHE A 89 15.77 2.09 -2.70
C PHE A 89 16.53 2.93 -3.73
N ASN A 90 15.84 3.78 -4.49
CA ASN A 90 16.35 4.55 -5.63
C ASN A 90 16.94 3.67 -6.75
N ASP A 91 16.43 2.46 -6.93
CA ASP A 91 16.83 1.49 -7.96
C ASP A 91 15.63 1.03 -8.82
N GLY A 92 14.43 1.51 -8.50
CA GLY A 92 13.20 1.18 -9.19
C GLY A 92 12.57 -0.16 -8.79
N ALA A 93 13.19 -0.94 -7.90
CA ALA A 93 12.69 -2.26 -7.50
C ALA A 93 11.34 -2.16 -6.77
N ILE A 94 11.21 -1.22 -5.83
CA ILE A 94 9.98 -1.00 -5.08
C ILE A 94 9.60 0.48 -5.16
N THR A 95 8.54 0.77 -5.89
CA THR A 95 7.99 2.12 -6.04
C THR A 95 6.65 2.24 -5.31
N LEU A 96 6.60 3.14 -4.35
CA LEU A 96 5.42 3.51 -3.59
C LEU A 96 4.68 4.61 -4.36
N VAL A 97 3.45 4.34 -4.77
CA VAL A 97 2.66 5.22 -5.65
C VAL A 97 1.52 5.86 -4.89
N HIS A 98 1.38 7.18 -4.99
CA HIS A 98 0.26 7.90 -4.39
C HIS A 98 -1.04 7.64 -5.16
N THR A 99 -1.95 6.89 -4.56
CA THR A 99 -3.24 6.48 -5.12
C THR A 99 -4.40 6.92 -4.21
N PRO A 100 -4.59 8.25 -4.01
CA PRO A 100 -5.55 8.74 -3.03
C PRO A 100 -6.99 8.50 -3.47
N GLY A 101 -7.87 8.44 -2.47
CA GLY A 101 -9.32 8.30 -2.68
C GLY A 101 -9.99 7.53 -1.55
N HIS A 102 -9.62 6.29 -1.33
CA HIS A 102 -10.01 5.53 -0.15
C HIS A 102 -9.52 6.26 1.12
N SER A 103 -8.22 6.49 1.22
CA SER A 103 -7.65 7.45 2.17
C SER A 103 -6.88 8.56 1.44
N VAL A 104 -6.50 9.62 2.16
CA VAL A 104 -5.81 10.78 1.53
C VAL A 104 -4.38 10.47 1.14
N GLY A 105 -3.74 9.57 1.85
CA GLY A 105 -2.37 9.16 1.65
C GLY A 105 -2.22 7.71 1.18
N LEU A 106 -3.30 7.09 0.67
CA LEU A 106 -3.26 5.71 0.21
C LEU A 106 -2.10 5.49 -0.73
N THR A 107 -1.38 4.40 -0.48
CA THR A 107 -0.20 3.99 -1.22
C THR A 107 -0.43 2.62 -1.85
N SER A 108 -0.24 2.53 -3.16
CA SER A 108 -0.08 1.26 -3.88
C SER A 108 1.41 1.00 -4.12
N PHE A 109 1.77 -0.26 -4.42
CA PHE A 109 3.17 -0.66 -4.55
C PHE A 109 3.39 -1.31 -5.93
N ILE A 110 4.31 -0.75 -6.71
CA ILE A 110 4.88 -1.43 -7.88
C ILE A 110 6.12 -2.17 -7.40
N ILE A 111 6.15 -3.49 -7.61
CA ILE A 111 7.33 -4.32 -7.37
C ILE A 111 7.82 -4.79 -8.73
N LYS A 112 9.00 -4.31 -9.13
CA LYS A 112 9.58 -4.52 -10.46
C LYS A 112 10.70 -5.53 -10.42
N SER A 113 10.76 -6.38 -11.43
CA SER A 113 11.92 -7.22 -11.69
C SER A 113 13.17 -6.36 -11.98
N LEU A 114 14.30 -6.75 -11.41
CA LEU A 114 15.60 -6.14 -11.75
C LEU A 114 16.25 -6.76 -13.00
N ARG A 115 15.61 -7.78 -13.60
CA ARG A 115 16.14 -8.53 -14.76
C ARG A 115 15.48 -8.15 -16.08
N ASN A 116 14.24 -7.67 -16.01
CA ASN A 116 13.42 -7.32 -17.19
C ASN A 116 12.46 -6.16 -16.80
N ASP A 117 11.54 -5.83 -17.67
CA ASP A 117 10.55 -4.77 -17.41
C ASP A 117 9.28 -5.24 -16.71
N ASP A 118 9.21 -6.51 -16.33
CA ASP A 118 8.02 -7.07 -15.69
C ASP A 118 7.87 -6.59 -14.26
N TYR A 119 6.61 -6.45 -13.83
CA TYR A 119 6.26 -5.98 -12.50
C TYR A 119 4.90 -6.50 -12.04
N ILE A 120 4.65 -6.37 -10.75
CA ILE A 120 3.33 -6.55 -10.16
C ILE A 120 2.88 -5.27 -9.49
N LEU A 121 1.56 -5.10 -9.34
CA LEU A 121 0.93 -4.03 -8.57
C LEU A 121 0.21 -4.61 -7.36
N LEU A 122 0.61 -4.19 -6.17
CA LEU A 122 -0.21 -4.34 -4.97
C LEU A 122 -1.07 -3.08 -4.86
N ALA A 123 -2.35 -3.19 -5.23
CA ALA A 123 -3.25 -2.05 -5.37
C ALA A 123 -3.73 -1.49 -4.02
N SER A 124 -3.57 -2.28 -2.93
CA SER A 124 -4.14 -1.94 -1.63
C SER A 124 -5.65 -1.68 -1.76
N ASP A 125 -6.18 -0.69 -1.09
CA ASP A 125 -7.60 -0.37 -1.02
C ASP A 125 -8.07 0.64 -2.08
N VAL A 126 -7.33 0.78 -3.19
CA VAL A 126 -7.87 1.41 -4.40
C VAL A 126 -9.08 0.62 -4.90
N GLY A 127 -9.09 -0.68 -4.66
CA GLY A 127 -10.23 -1.55 -4.90
C GLY A 127 -10.09 -2.82 -4.08
N TYR A 128 -11.20 -3.40 -3.67
CA TYR A 128 -11.22 -4.61 -2.84
C TYR A 128 -11.09 -5.89 -3.67
N TYR A 129 -11.38 -5.82 -4.97
CA TYR A 129 -11.32 -6.93 -5.93
C TYR A 129 -11.30 -6.38 -7.37
N PRO A 130 -10.97 -7.18 -8.39
CA PRO A 130 -10.83 -6.73 -9.78
C PRO A 130 -12.04 -6.01 -10.37
N GLY A 131 -13.26 -6.35 -9.93
CA GLY A 131 -14.49 -5.67 -10.37
C GLY A 131 -14.51 -4.17 -10.05
N ASN A 132 -13.79 -3.73 -9.01
CA ASN A 132 -13.73 -2.30 -8.70
C ASN A 132 -13.05 -1.51 -9.82
N TRP A 133 -11.84 -1.88 -10.23
CA TRP A 133 -11.13 -1.12 -11.28
C TRP A 133 -11.56 -1.48 -12.69
N ARG A 134 -11.97 -2.72 -12.96
CA ARG A 134 -12.45 -3.12 -14.30
C ARG A 134 -13.73 -2.41 -14.70
N GLU A 135 -14.65 -2.18 -13.76
CA GLU A 135 -15.94 -1.55 -13.98
C GLU A 135 -16.03 -0.12 -13.39
N LEU A 136 -14.93 0.39 -12.83
CA LEU A 136 -14.84 1.69 -12.13
C LEU A 136 -15.90 1.84 -11.03
N ARG A 137 -16.19 0.74 -10.34
CA ARG A 137 -17.09 0.71 -9.17
C ARG A 137 -16.36 1.19 -7.93
N LEU A 138 -16.85 2.27 -7.36
CA LEU A 138 -16.28 2.82 -6.13
C LEU A 138 -16.39 1.80 -4.98
N PRO A 139 -15.31 1.52 -4.23
CA PRO A 139 -15.38 0.76 -2.99
C PRO A 139 -16.12 1.56 -1.90
N GLY A 140 -16.31 0.97 -0.72
CA GLY A 140 -17.18 1.50 0.33
C GLY A 140 -16.74 2.83 0.93
N ILE A 141 -15.84 2.81 1.90
CA ILE A 141 -15.41 4.00 2.67
C ILE A 141 -14.40 4.81 1.86
N LEU A 142 -14.71 6.09 1.59
CA LEU A 142 -13.87 6.96 0.76
C LEU A 142 -13.65 8.32 1.41
N SER A 143 -12.42 8.81 1.31
CA SER A 143 -12.08 10.21 1.61
C SER A 143 -12.44 11.15 0.44
N SER A 144 -12.35 10.66 -0.80
CA SER A 144 -12.67 11.45 -2.00
C SER A 144 -13.10 10.57 -3.18
N LYS A 145 -14.38 10.62 -3.55
CA LYS A 145 -14.90 9.90 -4.72
C LYS A 145 -14.19 10.28 -6.03
N LYS A 146 -13.82 11.57 -6.19
CA LYS A 146 -13.14 12.05 -7.40
C LYS A 146 -11.75 11.45 -7.53
N GLN A 147 -10.99 11.47 -6.45
CA GLN A 147 -9.62 10.91 -6.46
C GLN A 147 -9.66 9.40 -6.61
N GLU A 148 -10.58 8.72 -5.92
CA GLU A 148 -10.76 7.28 -6.01
C GLU A 148 -11.03 6.83 -7.45
N LYS A 149 -11.92 7.54 -8.16
CA LYS A 149 -12.17 7.24 -9.56
C LYS A 149 -10.93 7.37 -10.43
N GLY A 150 -10.08 8.38 -10.17
CA GLY A 150 -8.79 8.54 -10.84
C GLY A 150 -7.81 7.40 -10.52
N SER A 151 -7.78 6.96 -9.26
CA SER A 151 -6.93 5.84 -8.81
C SER A 151 -7.40 4.51 -9.42
N LEU A 152 -8.70 4.24 -9.44
CA LEU A 152 -9.28 3.06 -10.11
C LEU A 152 -8.95 3.04 -11.62
N GLN A 153 -9.08 4.19 -12.30
CA GLN A 153 -8.75 4.30 -13.73
C GLN A 153 -7.26 4.02 -13.97
N TRP A 154 -6.40 4.48 -13.08
CA TRP A 154 -4.96 4.21 -13.17
C TRP A 154 -4.68 2.71 -13.00
N VAL A 155 -5.27 2.05 -12.00
CA VAL A 155 -5.13 0.59 -11.79
C VAL A 155 -5.66 -0.18 -13.00
N GLN A 156 -6.81 0.22 -13.58
CA GLN A 156 -7.35 -0.39 -14.79
C GLN A 156 -6.38 -0.30 -15.97
N ASN A 157 -5.64 0.82 -16.10
CA ASN A 157 -4.65 0.99 -17.17
C ASN A 157 -3.40 0.14 -16.91
N ILE A 158 -2.96 0.04 -15.65
CA ILE A 158 -1.85 -0.84 -15.25
C ILE A 158 -2.17 -2.30 -15.56
N GLU A 159 -3.38 -2.77 -15.25
CA GLU A 159 -3.78 -4.17 -15.52
C GLU A 159 -3.70 -4.54 -17.03
N LYS A 160 -3.78 -3.54 -17.90
CA LYS A 160 -3.68 -3.74 -19.38
C LYS A 160 -2.25 -3.66 -19.92
N ASP A 161 -1.30 -3.26 -19.07
CA ASP A 161 0.11 -3.21 -19.48
C ASP A 161 0.65 -4.63 -19.63
N ARG A 162 1.29 -4.90 -20.76
CA ARG A 162 1.88 -6.22 -21.09
C ARG A 162 2.95 -6.67 -20.08
N HIS A 163 3.59 -5.74 -19.40
CA HIS A 163 4.61 -6.01 -18.39
C HIS A 163 4.03 -6.19 -16.99
N CYS A 164 2.75 -5.88 -16.78
CA CYS A 164 2.08 -6.13 -15.52
C CYS A 164 1.68 -7.59 -15.40
N LEU A 165 2.39 -8.37 -14.60
CA LEU A 165 2.13 -9.79 -14.37
C LEU A 165 0.91 -10.04 -13.48
N GLY A 166 0.47 -9.02 -12.71
CA GLY A 166 -0.71 -9.12 -11.87
C GLY A 166 -1.00 -7.87 -11.06
N VAL A 167 -2.28 -7.66 -10.76
CA VAL A 167 -2.79 -6.63 -9.85
C VAL A 167 -3.47 -7.34 -8.68
N PHE A 168 -3.01 -7.07 -7.47
CA PHE A 168 -3.47 -7.71 -6.25
C PHE A 168 -4.11 -6.71 -5.30
N ALA A 169 -5.32 -7.03 -4.84
CA ALA A 169 -6.05 -6.27 -3.82
C ALA A 169 -6.02 -7.00 -2.48
N ASN A 170 -6.01 -6.27 -1.38
CA ASN A 170 -5.89 -6.86 -0.04
C ASN A 170 -7.15 -7.64 0.39
N HIS A 171 -8.33 -7.25 -0.11
CA HIS A 171 -9.61 -7.81 0.27
C HIS A 171 -10.18 -8.80 -0.74
N ASP A 172 -9.41 -9.21 -1.75
CA ASP A 172 -9.84 -10.19 -2.74
C ASP A 172 -9.65 -11.62 -2.20
N PRO A 173 -10.72 -12.35 -1.89
CA PRO A 173 -10.61 -13.71 -1.38
C PRO A 173 -10.13 -14.73 -2.43
N SER A 174 -10.08 -14.34 -3.70
CA SER A 174 -9.58 -15.19 -4.78
C SER A 174 -8.05 -15.17 -4.91
N VAL A 175 -7.39 -14.22 -4.25
CA VAL A 175 -5.93 -14.13 -4.25
C VAL A 175 -5.37 -15.23 -3.35
N THR A 176 -4.84 -16.27 -3.97
CA THR A 176 -4.02 -17.29 -3.32
C THR A 176 -2.60 -17.11 -3.84
N ILE A 177 -1.75 -16.48 -3.03
CA ILE A 177 -0.35 -16.30 -3.41
C ILE A 177 0.47 -17.30 -2.62
N ASP A 178 0.99 -18.31 -3.32
CA ASP A 178 1.98 -19.21 -2.74
C ASP A 178 3.38 -18.62 -2.93
N GLU A 179 3.77 -18.36 -4.18
CA GLU A 179 5.04 -17.76 -4.55
C GLU A 179 4.90 -17.06 -5.91
N LEU A 180 5.47 -15.85 -6.04
CA LEU A 180 5.54 -15.11 -7.30
C LEU A 180 7.00 -14.88 -7.69
N SER A 181 7.38 -15.37 -8.86
CA SER A 181 8.67 -15.06 -9.48
C SER A 181 8.50 -13.93 -10.50
N ILE A 182 9.22 -12.82 -10.31
CA ILE A 182 9.25 -11.65 -11.18
C ILE A 182 10.68 -11.32 -11.65
#